data_3bad0e4e728d98287aa4dd771ef0bd73
#
_entry.id   3bad0e4e728d98287aa4dd771ef0bd73
#
_cell.length_a   1.000
_cell.length_b   1.000
_cell.length_c   1.000
_cell.angle_alpha   90.00
_cell.angle_beta   90.00
_cell.angle_gamma   90.00
#
_symmetry.space_group_name_H-M   'P 1'
#
loop_
_entity.id
_entity.type
_entity.pdbx_description
1 polymer ?
#
loop_
_entity_poly.entity_id
_entity_poly.type
_entity_poly.pdbx_seq_one_letter_code
_entity_poly.pdbx_strand_id
1 'polypeptide(L)'
;MHNITLIKGDGIGPEITDAVVKIIKAAGVDIVWDIQTAGADVIEKEGVPLPQRVIDSVKRNKIALKSPVTTPIGKGFRSVNVQLRKELDLYANLRPCYNLPNIETRYENVDIVVVRENTEDLYAGIERQVDENTAESIKIITRAASERIAEFAFDYAVKNNRKEVCVVTKANICKLSDGLFLDLSLIHISEPTRP
;
A
#
# COMPACT_ATOMS: atom_id res chain seq x y z
N MET A 1 -11.23 22.60 -8.63
CA MET A 1 -10.18 22.79 -7.61
C MET A 1 -10.25 21.61 -6.65
N HIS A 2 -9.16 20.87 -6.45
CA HIS A 2 -9.11 19.67 -5.59
C HIS A 2 -8.22 19.94 -4.38
N ASN A 3 -8.70 19.62 -3.18
CA ASN A 3 -7.88 19.68 -1.96
C ASN A 3 -7.19 18.34 -1.77
N ILE A 4 -5.85 18.34 -1.76
CA ILE A 4 -5.05 17.12 -1.66
C ILE A 4 -4.01 17.30 -0.56
N THR A 5 -3.90 16.33 0.35
CA THR A 5 -2.81 16.30 1.33
C THR A 5 -1.49 15.96 0.65
N LEU A 6 -0.47 16.77 0.87
CA LEU A 6 0.89 16.56 0.35
C LEU A 6 1.83 16.23 1.51
N ILE A 7 2.28 14.97 1.57
CA ILE A 7 3.26 14.52 2.57
C ILE A 7 4.64 14.49 1.91
N LYS A 8 5.46 15.52 2.15
CA LYS A 8 6.76 15.68 1.49
C LYS A 8 7.78 14.60 1.89
N GLY A 9 7.62 13.98 3.05
CA GLY A 9 8.59 13.00 3.54
C GLY A 9 9.91 13.63 3.93
N ASP A 10 10.96 12.80 3.91
CA ASP A 10 12.33 13.17 4.26
C ASP A 10 13.35 12.68 3.22
N GLY A 11 14.64 12.91 3.44
CA GLY A 11 15.70 12.52 2.52
C GLY A 11 15.50 13.11 1.12
N ILE A 12 15.33 12.25 0.10
CA ILE A 12 15.07 12.66 -1.29
C ILE A 12 13.63 13.13 -1.51
N GLY A 13 12.76 12.95 -0.53
CA GLY A 13 11.32 13.21 -0.62
C GLY A 13 10.97 14.64 -1.04
N PRO A 14 11.49 15.68 -0.39
CA PRO A 14 11.19 17.08 -0.74
C PRO A 14 11.53 17.43 -2.18
N GLU A 15 12.69 17.03 -2.68
CA GLU A 15 13.15 17.32 -4.05
C GLU A 15 12.21 16.72 -5.10
N ILE A 16 11.94 15.41 -5.00
CA ILE A 16 11.05 14.75 -5.96
C ILE A 16 9.61 15.24 -5.86
N THR A 17 9.16 15.60 -4.66
CA THR A 17 7.83 16.18 -4.45
C THR A 17 7.68 17.52 -5.16
N ASP A 18 8.67 18.39 -5.02
CA ASP A 18 8.65 19.70 -5.67
C ASP A 18 8.68 19.57 -7.19
N ALA A 19 9.41 18.60 -7.75
CA ALA A 19 9.39 18.27 -9.17
C ALA A 19 8.01 17.78 -9.63
N VAL A 20 7.40 16.87 -8.89
CA VAL A 20 6.05 16.33 -9.20
C VAL A 20 4.99 17.44 -9.15
N VAL A 21 5.03 18.31 -8.15
CA VAL A 21 4.10 19.45 -8.04
C VAL A 21 4.22 20.39 -9.24
N LYS A 22 5.46 20.66 -9.71
CA LYS A 22 5.69 21.45 -10.93
C LYS A 22 5.09 20.79 -12.17
N ILE A 23 5.27 19.47 -12.33
CA ILE A 23 4.72 18.71 -13.46
C ILE A 23 3.19 18.75 -13.44
N ILE A 24 2.56 18.50 -12.32
CA ILE A 24 1.10 18.52 -12.16
C ILE A 24 0.54 19.92 -12.49
N LYS A 25 1.20 20.98 -12.00
CA LYS A 25 0.82 22.35 -12.30
C LYS A 25 0.95 22.66 -13.81
N ALA A 26 2.03 22.22 -14.44
CA ALA A 26 2.25 22.40 -15.89
C ALA A 26 1.23 21.62 -16.72
N ALA A 27 0.72 20.50 -16.23
CA ALA A 27 -0.36 19.74 -16.85
C ALA A 27 -1.76 20.40 -16.70
N GLY A 28 -1.84 21.58 -16.05
CA GLY A 28 -3.08 22.33 -15.92
C GLY A 28 -4.06 21.79 -14.86
N VAL A 29 -3.59 20.91 -13.97
CA VAL A 29 -4.45 20.39 -12.90
C VAL A 29 -4.48 21.37 -11.73
N ASP A 30 -5.69 21.81 -11.36
CA ASP A 30 -5.90 22.81 -10.30
C ASP A 30 -6.04 22.12 -8.92
N ILE A 31 -4.96 22.16 -8.15
CA ILE A 31 -4.86 21.53 -6.82
C ILE A 31 -4.48 22.55 -5.75
N VAL A 32 -5.20 22.51 -4.65
CA VAL A 32 -4.81 23.17 -3.39
C VAL A 32 -4.11 22.12 -2.52
N TRP A 33 -2.82 22.34 -2.28
CA TRP A 33 -2.01 21.44 -1.48
C TRP A 33 -2.10 21.76 0.01
N ASP A 34 -2.61 20.80 0.79
CA ASP A 34 -2.52 20.80 2.25
C ASP A 34 -1.20 20.11 2.64
N ILE A 35 -0.16 20.93 2.84
CA ILE A 35 1.21 20.45 3.02
C ILE A 35 1.39 19.94 4.45
N GLN A 36 1.79 18.68 4.57
CA GLN A 36 2.06 17.99 5.82
C GLN A 36 3.46 17.40 5.82
N THR A 37 4.06 17.27 7.01
CA THR A 37 5.36 16.65 7.22
C THR A 37 5.23 15.41 8.11
N ALA A 38 5.93 14.34 7.73
CA ALA A 38 6.05 13.10 8.48
C ALA A 38 7.45 12.51 8.24
N GLY A 39 7.94 11.67 9.15
CA GLY A 39 9.23 11.01 9.04
C GLY A 39 10.19 11.40 10.15
N ALA A 40 11.48 11.13 9.91
CA ALA A 40 12.53 11.34 10.93
C ALA A 40 12.63 12.80 11.39
N ASP A 41 12.53 13.75 10.47
CA ASP A 41 12.67 15.19 10.75
C ASP A 41 11.60 15.76 11.70
N VAL A 42 10.49 15.02 11.86
CA VAL A 42 9.37 15.45 12.72
C VAL A 42 9.51 14.91 14.13
N ILE A 43 10.26 13.83 14.34
CA ILE A 43 10.45 13.20 15.65
C ILE A 43 11.05 14.18 16.67
N GLU A 44 12.03 14.97 16.28
CA GLU A 44 12.69 15.93 17.16
C GLU A 44 11.73 17.02 17.67
N LYS A 45 10.73 17.38 16.85
CA LYS A 45 9.81 18.49 17.16
C LYS A 45 8.52 18.01 17.81
N GLU A 46 8.00 16.88 17.38
CA GLU A 46 6.66 16.39 17.75
C GLU A 46 6.69 15.06 18.52
N GLY A 47 7.87 14.45 18.71
CA GLY A 47 8.05 13.21 19.47
C GLY A 47 7.57 11.94 18.74
N VAL A 48 6.94 12.08 17.56
CA VAL A 48 6.40 10.97 16.77
C VAL A 48 6.68 11.17 15.29
N PRO A 49 6.95 10.10 14.52
CA PRO A 49 7.25 10.20 13.09
C PRO A 49 5.99 10.45 12.23
N LEU A 50 4.80 10.17 12.76
CA LEU A 50 3.52 10.39 12.10
C LEU A 50 2.57 11.13 13.05
N PRO A 51 2.56 12.46 13.03
CA PRO A 51 1.66 13.27 13.85
C PRO A 51 0.19 13.10 13.46
N GLN A 52 -0.71 13.19 14.44
CA GLN A 52 -2.16 13.05 14.23
C GLN A 52 -2.71 14.02 13.17
N ARG A 53 -2.18 15.24 13.10
CA ARG A 53 -2.57 16.25 12.09
C ARG A 53 -2.44 15.75 10.64
N VAL A 54 -1.49 14.85 10.36
CA VAL A 54 -1.31 14.23 9.03
C VAL A 54 -2.47 13.30 8.72
N ILE A 55 -2.84 12.46 9.68
CA ILE A 55 -4.00 11.55 9.56
C ILE A 55 -5.28 12.35 9.35
N ASP A 56 -5.48 13.40 10.15
CA ASP A 56 -6.67 14.26 10.09
C ASP A 56 -6.76 14.99 8.74
N SER A 57 -5.63 15.45 8.21
CA SER A 57 -5.55 16.07 6.89
C SER A 57 -5.97 15.08 5.80
N VAL A 58 -5.45 13.85 5.82
CA VAL A 58 -5.81 12.83 4.82
C VAL A 58 -7.28 12.44 4.95
N LYS A 59 -7.80 12.27 6.18
CA LYS A 59 -9.22 11.96 6.41
C LYS A 59 -10.14 13.07 5.90
N ARG A 60 -9.75 14.33 6.05
CA ARG A 60 -10.50 15.50 5.55
C ARG A 60 -10.49 15.58 4.03
N ASN A 61 -9.32 15.49 3.44
CA ASN A 61 -9.13 15.66 1.99
C ASN A 61 -9.44 14.40 1.16
N LYS A 62 -9.48 13.21 1.78
CA LYS A 62 -9.72 11.89 1.17
C LYS A 62 -8.67 11.44 0.15
N ILE A 63 -7.78 12.33 -0.28
CA ILE A 63 -6.70 12.06 -1.23
C ILE A 63 -5.40 12.60 -0.64
N ALA A 64 -4.34 11.82 -0.75
CA ALA A 64 -3.00 12.24 -0.37
C ALA A 64 -1.96 11.82 -1.42
N LEU A 65 -1.02 12.70 -1.69
CA LEU A 65 0.22 12.40 -2.39
C LEU A 65 1.35 12.31 -1.36
N LYS A 66 2.01 11.16 -1.29
CA LYS A 66 3.07 10.90 -0.32
C LYS A 66 4.38 10.56 -0.99
N SER A 67 5.42 11.26 -0.59
CA SER A 67 6.80 10.99 -0.95
C SER A 67 7.44 9.91 -0.05
N PRO A 68 8.63 9.39 -0.38
CA PRO A 68 9.38 8.50 0.49
C PRO A 68 9.56 9.07 1.91
N VAL A 69 9.48 8.17 2.89
CA VAL A 69 9.70 8.48 4.30
C VAL A 69 10.65 7.44 4.86
N THR A 70 11.71 7.90 5.49
CA THR A 70 12.71 7.05 6.14
C THR A 70 12.10 6.37 7.37
N THR A 71 12.30 5.07 7.47
CA THR A 71 12.00 4.31 8.68
C THR A 71 13.33 3.99 9.37
N PRO A 72 13.58 4.51 10.57
CA PRO A 72 14.79 4.17 11.32
C PRO A 72 14.89 2.66 11.55
N ILE A 73 16.10 2.11 11.41
CA ILE A 73 16.40 0.70 11.68
C ILE A 73 16.69 0.52 13.17
N GLY A 74 16.20 -0.55 13.77
CA GLY A 74 16.46 -0.92 15.16
C GLY A 74 15.31 -0.59 16.11
N LYS A 75 15.61 -0.42 17.40
CA LYS A 75 14.61 -0.09 18.42
C LYS A 75 14.09 1.33 18.22
N GLY A 76 12.78 1.49 18.09
CA GLY A 76 12.21 2.81 17.90
C GLY A 76 10.77 2.78 17.38
N PHE A 77 10.45 3.71 16.53
CA PHE A 77 9.10 3.91 16.02
C PHE A 77 8.73 2.89 14.92
N ARG A 78 7.46 2.53 14.87
CA ARG A 78 6.92 1.74 13.76
C ARG A 78 7.03 2.52 12.45
N SER A 79 7.11 1.79 11.33
CA SER A 79 7.14 2.40 10.01
C SER A 79 5.93 3.32 9.79
N VAL A 80 6.20 4.57 9.41
CA VAL A 80 5.17 5.57 9.04
C VAL A 80 4.22 5.01 7.98
N ASN A 81 4.76 4.29 6.98
CA ASN A 81 3.95 3.68 5.93
C ASN A 81 2.98 2.63 6.47
N VAL A 82 3.44 1.77 7.37
CA VAL A 82 2.59 0.74 8.00
C VAL A 82 1.51 1.39 8.87
N GLN A 83 1.88 2.42 9.63
CA GLN A 83 0.95 3.15 10.48
C GLN A 83 -0.14 3.86 9.63
N LEU A 84 0.23 4.58 8.57
CA LEU A 84 -0.72 5.21 7.65
C LEU A 84 -1.73 4.22 7.07
N ARG A 85 -1.24 3.04 6.63
CA ARG A 85 -2.10 2.00 6.07
C ARG A 85 -3.15 1.50 7.05
N LYS A 86 -2.74 1.30 8.31
CA LYS A 86 -3.64 0.83 9.39
C LYS A 86 -4.63 1.91 9.81
N GLU A 87 -4.16 3.14 10.07
CA GLU A 87 -5.00 4.24 10.55
C GLU A 87 -6.04 4.72 9.53
N LEU A 88 -5.76 4.53 8.25
CA LEU A 88 -6.62 4.93 7.13
C LEU A 88 -7.30 3.74 6.43
N ASP A 89 -7.11 2.52 6.94
CA ASP A 89 -7.58 1.25 6.33
C ASP A 89 -7.29 1.16 4.81
N LEU A 90 -6.04 1.44 4.44
CA LEU A 90 -5.60 1.37 3.04
C LEU A 90 -5.29 -0.08 2.67
N TYR A 91 -6.32 -0.92 2.61
CA TYR A 91 -6.20 -2.36 2.46
C TYR A 91 -5.73 -2.80 1.07
N ALA A 92 -6.16 -2.12 0.01
CA ALA A 92 -5.80 -2.47 -1.36
C ALA A 92 -4.65 -1.61 -1.89
N ASN A 93 -3.53 -2.24 -2.20
CA ASN A 93 -2.41 -1.60 -2.88
C ASN A 93 -2.41 -2.01 -4.35
N LEU A 94 -2.86 -1.11 -5.20
CA LEU A 94 -2.96 -1.30 -6.65
C LEU A 94 -1.67 -0.85 -7.34
N ARG A 95 -1.02 -1.78 -8.05
CA ARG A 95 0.26 -1.53 -8.73
C ARG A 95 0.18 -1.94 -10.19
N PRO A 96 -0.14 -1.03 -11.11
CA PRO A 96 0.01 -1.28 -12.54
C PRO A 96 1.49 -1.33 -12.91
N CYS A 97 1.88 -2.35 -13.66
CA CYS A 97 3.23 -2.57 -14.17
C CYS A 97 3.15 -2.78 -15.69
N TYR A 98 3.78 -1.91 -16.46
CA TYR A 98 3.83 -1.98 -17.92
C TYR A 98 5.15 -1.45 -18.46
N ASN A 99 5.53 -1.90 -19.66
CA ASN A 99 6.70 -1.35 -20.32
C ASN A 99 6.46 0.11 -20.70
N LEU A 100 7.46 0.95 -20.44
CA LEU A 100 7.46 2.32 -20.94
C LEU A 100 7.98 2.35 -22.37
N PRO A 101 7.44 3.20 -23.27
CA PRO A 101 7.95 3.35 -24.62
C PRO A 101 9.44 3.76 -24.62
N ASN A 102 10.22 3.17 -25.51
CA ASN A 102 11.65 3.46 -25.70
C ASN A 102 12.57 3.16 -24.49
N ILE A 103 12.10 2.36 -23.54
CA ILE A 103 12.92 1.85 -22.44
C ILE A 103 13.13 0.35 -22.66
N GLU A 104 14.40 -0.04 -22.85
CA GLU A 104 14.75 -1.45 -22.91
C GLU A 104 14.58 -2.12 -21.55
N THR A 105 13.89 -3.25 -21.53
CA THR A 105 13.65 -4.03 -20.33
C THR A 105 13.84 -5.51 -20.62
N ARG A 106 14.06 -6.31 -19.56
CA ARG A 106 14.26 -7.76 -19.69
C ARG A 106 13.06 -8.49 -20.31
N TYR A 107 11.84 -7.98 -20.07
CA TYR A 107 10.59 -8.55 -20.57
C TYR A 107 9.86 -7.51 -21.41
N GLU A 108 9.31 -7.97 -22.52
CA GLU A 108 8.51 -7.16 -23.44
C GLU A 108 7.01 -7.39 -23.21
N ASN A 109 6.20 -6.42 -23.62
CA ASN A 109 4.74 -6.50 -23.56
C ASN A 109 4.19 -6.78 -22.15
N VAL A 110 4.87 -6.28 -21.12
CA VAL A 110 4.38 -6.38 -19.74
C VAL A 110 3.15 -5.50 -19.58
N ASP A 111 2.05 -6.10 -19.16
CA ASP A 111 0.82 -5.43 -18.76
C ASP A 111 0.18 -6.22 -17.62
N ILE A 112 0.67 -6.02 -16.43
CA ILE A 112 0.26 -6.70 -15.22
C ILE A 112 -0.19 -5.66 -14.18
N VAL A 113 -1.29 -5.96 -13.49
CA VAL A 113 -1.70 -5.16 -12.34
C VAL A 113 -1.66 -6.05 -11.10
N VAL A 114 -0.80 -5.68 -10.14
CA VAL A 114 -0.71 -6.36 -8.86
C VAL A 114 -1.68 -5.71 -7.89
N VAL A 115 -2.67 -6.46 -7.43
CA VAL A 115 -3.57 -6.08 -6.33
C VAL A 115 -3.06 -6.77 -5.07
N ARG A 116 -2.54 -5.98 -4.11
CA ARG A 116 -1.94 -6.52 -2.90
C ARG A 116 -2.74 -6.12 -1.67
N GLU A 117 -3.12 -7.10 -0.84
CA GLU A 117 -3.57 -6.84 0.52
C GLU A 117 -2.43 -6.20 1.31
N ASN A 118 -2.71 -5.20 2.12
CA ASN A 118 -1.69 -4.30 2.63
C ASN A 118 -1.77 -4.05 4.15
N THR A 119 -2.71 -4.66 4.85
CA THR A 119 -2.99 -4.44 6.28
C THR A 119 -2.69 -5.64 7.16
N GLU A 120 -2.63 -6.84 6.60
CA GLU A 120 -2.39 -8.11 7.28
C GLU A 120 -1.05 -8.76 6.88
N ASP A 121 -0.96 -10.07 6.97
CA ASP A 121 0.23 -10.88 6.76
C ASP A 121 1.29 -10.56 7.82
N LEU A 122 2.56 -10.57 7.48
CA LEU A 122 3.67 -10.15 8.34
C LEU A 122 3.61 -8.67 8.73
N TYR A 123 2.87 -7.84 7.96
CA TYR A 123 2.63 -6.43 8.28
C TYR A 123 1.70 -6.21 9.46
N ALA A 124 1.07 -7.27 10.00
CA ALA A 124 0.45 -7.23 11.32
C ALA A 124 1.48 -6.84 12.40
N GLY A 125 2.77 -7.19 12.17
CA GLY A 125 3.89 -6.81 13.03
C GLY A 125 3.83 -7.48 14.38
N ILE A 126 3.37 -8.73 14.43
CA ILE A 126 3.34 -9.55 15.64
C ILE A 126 4.57 -10.44 15.64
N GLU A 127 5.46 -10.17 16.56
CA GLU A 127 6.71 -10.90 16.71
C GLU A 127 6.94 -11.24 18.18
N ARG A 128 7.63 -12.35 18.43
CA ARG A 128 8.08 -12.72 19.77
C ARG A 128 9.49 -13.29 19.76
N GLN A 129 10.26 -12.94 20.77
CA GLN A 129 11.50 -13.63 21.08
C GLN A 129 11.16 -14.91 21.85
N VAL A 130 11.54 -16.07 21.33
CA VAL A 130 11.34 -17.37 21.99
C VAL A 130 12.46 -17.63 22.98
N ASP A 131 13.69 -17.44 22.53
CA ASP A 131 14.94 -17.50 23.30
C ASP A 131 15.99 -16.57 22.70
N GLU A 132 17.22 -16.60 23.22
CA GLU A 132 18.32 -15.73 22.75
C GLU A 132 18.72 -15.95 21.27
N ASN A 133 18.41 -17.10 20.71
CA ASN A 133 18.78 -17.48 19.35
C ASN A 133 17.60 -17.58 18.38
N THR A 134 16.36 -17.50 18.88
CA THR A 134 15.14 -17.80 18.12
C THR A 134 14.12 -16.67 18.25
N ALA A 135 13.72 -16.09 17.13
CA ALA A 135 12.59 -15.17 17.06
C ALA A 135 11.53 -15.68 16.08
N GLU A 136 10.28 -15.40 16.35
CA GLU A 136 9.15 -15.80 15.52
C GLU A 136 8.37 -14.57 15.04
N SER A 137 7.95 -14.59 13.77
CA SER A 137 6.99 -13.63 13.22
C SER A 137 5.68 -14.37 12.91
N ILE A 138 4.56 -13.80 13.32
CA ILE A 138 3.24 -14.41 13.14
C ILE A 138 2.58 -13.79 11.91
N LYS A 139 2.34 -14.63 10.91
CA LYS A 139 1.55 -14.31 9.74
C LYS A 139 0.06 -14.42 10.05
N ILE A 140 -0.70 -13.35 9.84
CA ILE A 140 -2.15 -13.32 10.05
C ILE A 140 -2.85 -13.15 8.71
N ILE A 141 -3.78 -14.07 8.42
CA ILE A 141 -4.68 -13.98 7.26
C ILE A 141 -6.09 -14.17 7.81
N THR A 142 -6.97 -13.20 7.57
CA THR A 142 -8.37 -13.29 7.98
C THR A 142 -9.30 -13.47 6.78
N ARG A 143 -10.47 -14.05 7.05
CA ARG A 143 -11.54 -14.16 6.05
C ARG A 143 -11.93 -12.79 5.50
N ALA A 144 -12.20 -11.83 6.37
CA ALA A 144 -12.66 -10.50 5.98
C ALA A 144 -11.69 -9.76 5.06
N ALA A 145 -10.39 -9.78 5.36
CA ALA A 145 -9.39 -9.15 4.50
C ALA A 145 -9.20 -9.90 3.18
N SER A 146 -9.28 -11.24 3.22
CA SER A 146 -9.17 -12.08 2.02
C SER A 146 -10.34 -11.85 1.06
N GLU A 147 -11.57 -11.81 1.57
CA GLU A 147 -12.77 -11.55 0.78
C GLU A 147 -12.71 -10.15 0.14
N ARG A 148 -12.48 -9.10 0.93
CA ARG A 148 -12.45 -7.72 0.41
C ARG A 148 -11.36 -7.47 -0.64
N ILE A 149 -10.19 -8.09 -0.50
CA ILE A 149 -9.14 -7.90 -1.51
C ILE A 149 -9.42 -8.70 -2.78
N ALA A 150 -10.02 -9.88 -2.66
CA ALA A 150 -10.47 -10.66 -3.80
C ALA A 150 -11.57 -9.92 -4.57
N GLU A 151 -12.61 -9.44 -3.90
CA GLU A 151 -13.67 -8.60 -4.50
C GLU A 151 -13.07 -7.40 -5.23
N PHE A 152 -12.16 -6.67 -4.59
CA PHE A 152 -11.48 -5.53 -5.22
C PHE A 152 -10.75 -5.95 -6.50
N ALA A 153 -10.02 -7.06 -6.49
CA ALA A 153 -9.25 -7.52 -7.63
C ALA A 153 -10.15 -7.93 -8.81
N PHE A 154 -11.24 -8.66 -8.55
CA PHE A 154 -12.20 -9.06 -9.58
C PHE A 154 -12.98 -7.86 -10.13
N ASP A 155 -13.44 -6.97 -9.27
CA ASP A 155 -14.08 -5.72 -9.64
C ASP A 155 -13.19 -4.87 -10.55
N TYR A 156 -11.92 -4.75 -10.18
CA TYR A 156 -10.93 -4.04 -10.98
C TYR A 156 -10.74 -4.71 -12.34
N ALA A 157 -10.64 -6.03 -12.38
CA ALA A 157 -10.47 -6.80 -13.60
C ALA A 157 -11.65 -6.58 -14.56
N VAL A 158 -12.89 -6.66 -14.07
CA VAL A 158 -14.10 -6.42 -14.86
C VAL A 158 -14.13 -4.98 -15.39
N LYS A 159 -13.93 -3.98 -14.52
CA LYS A 159 -13.96 -2.56 -14.89
C LYS A 159 -12.88 -2.17 -15.91
N ASN A 160 -11.77 -2.89 -15.95
CA ASN A 160 -10.64 -2.62 -16.84
C ASN A 160 -10.50 -3.67 -17.97
N ASN A 161 -11.52 -4.48 -18.24
CA ASN A 161 -11.55 -5.48 -19.29
C ASN A 161 -10.35 -6.45 -19.25
N ARG A 162 -9.90 -6.82 -18.04
CA ARG A 162 -8.84 -7.82 -17.85
C ARG A 162 -9.40 -9.21 -18.08
N LYS A 163 -8.61 -10.08 -18.71
CA LYS A 163 -9.06 -11.44 -19.12
C LYS A 163 -8.81 -12.47 -18.03
N GLU A 164 -7.90 -12.21 -17.13
CA GLU A 164 -7.42 -13.20 -16.16
C GLU A 164 -7.10 -12.54 -14.83
N VAL A 165 -7.41 -13.23 -13.74
CA VAL A 165 -6.98 -12.92 -12.38
C VAL A 165 -6.19 -14.11 -11.85
N CYS A 166 -4.92 -13.90 -11.53
CA CYS A 166 -4.04 -14.91 -10.97
C CYS A 166 -3.88 -14.71 -9.46
N VAL A 167 -4.17 -15.73 -8.67
CA VAL A 167 -3.99 -15.71 -7.21
C VAL A 167 -2.61 -16.23 -6.86
N VAL A 168 -1.82 -15.40 -6.17
CA VAL A 168 -0.45 -15.73 -5.75
C VAL A 168 -0.44 -16.01 -4.24
N THR A 169 -0.14 -17.24 -3.89
CA THR A 169 -0.13 -17.72 -2.50
C THR A 169 1.02 -18.68 -2.24
N LYS A 170 1.24 -19.03 -0.97
CA LYS A 170 2.15 -20.09 -0.52
C LYS A 170 1.38 -21.22 0.17
N ALA A 171 0.15 -21.50 -0.27
CA ALA A 171 -0.74 -22.50 0.33
C ALA A 171 -0.17 -23.93 0.34
N ASN A 172 0.81 -24.24 -0.50
CA ASN A 172 1.53 -25.51 -0.46
C ASN A 172 2.35 -25.71 0.82
N ILE A 173 2.78 -24.62 1.48
CA ILE A 173 3.50 -24.63 2.76
C ILE A 173 2.59 -24.13 3.90
N CYS A 174 2.05 -22.93 3.76
CA CYS A 174 1.19 -22.28 4.76
C CYS A 174 -0.27 -22.73 4.56
N LYS A 175 -0.56 -24.00 4.83
CA LYS A 175 -1.84 -24.65 4.46
C LYS A 175 -3.06 -24.01 5.12
N LEU A 176 -2.92 -23.46 6.33
CA LEU A 176 -4.03 -22.83 7.04
C LEU A 176 -4.22 -21.38 6.62
N SER A 177 -3.18 -20.56 6.71
CA SER A 177 -3.29 -19.12 6.43
C SER A 177 -3.43 -18.82 4.93
N ASP A 178 -2.48 -19.26 4.11
CA ASP A 178 -2.58 -19.06 2.65
C ASP A 178 -3.65 -19.96 2.01
N GLY A 179 -3.95 -21.11 2.62
CA GLY A 179 -5.07 -21.95 2.22
C GLY A 179 -6.40 -21.20 2.35
N LEU A 180 -6.64 -20.54 3.47
CA LEU A 180 -7.84 -19.71 3.67
C LEU A 180 -7.96 -18.63 2.58
N PHE A 181 -6.88 -17.93 2.27
CA PHE A 181 -6.88 -16.92 1.21
C PHE A 181 -7.16 -17.53 -0.17
N LEU A 182 -6.53 -18.68 -0.47
CA LEU A 182 -6.73 -19.37 -1.74
C LEU A 182 -8.19 -19.82 -1.89
N ASP A 183 -8.76 -20.48 -0.90
CA ASP A 183 -10.13 -20.97 -0.92
C ASP A 183 -11.13 -19.83 -1.15
N LEU A 184 -10.98 -18.73 -0.42
CA LEU A 184 -11.85 -17.56 -0.57
C LEU A 184 -11.70 -16.87 -1.94
N SER A 185 -10.49 -16.83 -2.48
CA SER A 185 -10.24 -16.29 -3.82
C SER A 185 -10.88 -17.16 -4.91
N LEU A 186 -10.88 -18.49 -4.74
CA LEU A 186 -11.47 -19.43 -5.71
C LEU A 186 -13.00 -19.38 -5.75
N ILE A 187 -13.68 -18.99 -4.68
CA ILE A 187 -15.13 -18.80 -4.66
C ILE A 187 -15.55 -17.78 -5.71
N HIS A 188 -14.80 -16.71 -5.89
CA HIS A 188 -15.08 -15.69 -6.90
C HIS A 188 -14.81 -16.15 -8.33
N ILE A 189 -14.03 -17.22 -8.53
CA ILE A 189 -13.75 -17.81 -9.86
C ILE A 189 -14.83 -18.84 -10.23
N SER A 190 -15.30 -19.60 -9.26
CA SER A 190 -16.30 -20.68 -9.49
C SER A 190 -17.73 -20.19 -9.59
N GLU A 191 -18.02 -18.94 -9.25
CA GLU A 191 -19.31 -18.29 -9.43
C GLU A 191 -19.22 -17.09 -10.40
N PRO A 192 -18.90 -17.30 -11.69
CA PRO A 192 -18.72 -16.20 -12.65
C PRO A 192 -20.04 -15.52 -13.07
N THR A 193 -21.17 -15.93 -12.52
CA THR A 193 -22.49 -15.48 -12.94
C THR A 193 -23.38 -15.13 -11.77
N ARG A 194 -23.00 -14.11 -11.00
CA ARG A 194 -24.05 -13.32 -10.37
C ARG A 194 -24.25 -12.04 -11.18
N PRO A 195 -25.44 -11.90 -11.79
CA PRO A 195 -25.79 -10.74 -12.58
C PRO A 195 -25.82 -9.47 -11.72
#